data_28c714c5194c91450f72570a7b507060
#
_entry.id   28c714c5194c91450f72570a7b507060
#
_cell.length_a   1.000
_cell.length_b   1.000
_cell.length_c   1.000
_cell.angle_alpha   90.00
_cell.angle_beta   90.00
_cell.angle_gamma   90.00
#
_symmetry.space_group_name_H-M   'P 1'
#
loop_
_entity.id
_entity.type
_entity.pdbx_description
1 polymer ?
#
loop_
_entity_poly.entity_id
_entity_poly.type
_entity_poly.pdbx_seq_one_letter_code
_entity_poly.pdbx_strand_id
1 'polypeptide(L)'
;MMKKLLLLGFIFGFYTPLSAEQYPIHKYTCPKTGGECNEEERAVIKLVNDKYWKMLSDRIKENKFYKYPYYFVYKDAKECKYTVGAKEDMPTHVVNMEWIEVDICEKTTKLKYRDGYR
;
A
#
# COMPACT_ATOMS: atom_id res chain seq x y z
N MET A 1 14.63 -36.04 14.33
CA MET A 1 14.29 -35.85 14.20
C MET A 1 13.95 -35.69 13.92
N MET A 2 13.73 -35.29 13.57
CA MET A 2 13.14 -34.95 13.19
C MET A 2 12.59 -34.73 12.94
N LYS A 3 12.49 -34.71 12.77
CA LYS A 3 11.69 -34.41 12.56
C LYS A 3 11.43 -33.72 12.59
N LYS A 4 11.53 -33.49 12.66
CA LYS A 4 10.99 -32.74 12.74
C LYS A 4 11.10 -32.07 12.37
N LEU A 5 11.28 -31.77 12.13
CA LEU A 5 10.96 -31.08 11.75
C LEU A 5 10.73 -30.88 11.22
N LEU A 6 10.67 -31.05 11.03
CA LEU A 6 9.99 -30.82 10.59
C LEU A 6 9.53 -30.42 10.54
N LEU A 7 9.50 -30.40 10.48
CA LEU A 7 8.81 -29.88 10.59
C LEU A 7 8.91 -29.18 10.60
N LEU A 8 9.14 -28.72 10.58
CA LEU A 8 9.05 -27.88 10.57
C LEU A 8 9.08 -27.47 9.96
N GLY A 9 9.20 -27.36 9.58
CA GLY A 9 8.92 -26.87 8.90
C GLY A 9 8.49 -26.71 8.56
N PHE A 10 8.08 -26.58 8.34
CA PHE A 10 7.24 -26.22 8.11
C PHE A 10 6.91 -25.64 8.55
N ILE A 11 6.91 -25.38 9.10
CA ILE A 11 6.28 -24.65 9.45
C ILE A 11 6.39 -23.68 9.31
N PHE A 12 6.77 -23.35 9.03
CA PHE A 12 6.86 -22.42 8.73
C PHE A 12 6.31 -22.22 7.99
N GLY A 13 6.28 -22.62 7.87
CA GLY A 13 5.61 -22.37 6.90
C GLY A 13 4.28 -22.15 6.95
N PHE A 14 3.73 -22.54 7.64
CA PHE A 14 2.62 -22.22 7.67
C PHE A 14 2.37 -20.98 7.95
N TYR A 15 3.05 -20.41 8.39
CA TYR A 15 2.97 -19.03 8.41
C TYR A 15 3.67 -18.48 7.22
N THR A 16 2.96 -17.87 6.36
CA THR A 16 3.56 -17.25 5.21
C THR A 16 3.33 -15.76 5.29
N PRO A 17 4.30 -14.97 4.91
CA PRO A 17 4.06 -13.53 4.83
C PRO A 17 3.05 -13.25 3.73
N LEU A 18 2.43 -12.10 3.80
CA LEU A 18 1.53 -11.68 2.75
C LEU A 18 2.29 -11.63 1.44
N SER A 19 1.72 -12.23 0.42
CA SER A 19 2.31 -12.19 -0.90
C SER A 19 1.74 -10.99 -1.65
N ALA A 20 2.41 -10.64 -2.73
CA ALA A 20 1.93 -9.55 -3.56
C ALA A 20 0.52 -9.83 -4.08
N GLU A 21 0.17 -11.09 -4.21
CA GLU A 21 -1.16 -11.45 -4.71
C GLU A 21 -2.27 -11.05 -3.77
N GLN A 22 -1.95 -10.90 -2.49
CA GLN A 22 -2.97 -10.52 -1.51
C GLN A 22 -3.18 -9.03 -1.45
N TYR A 23 -2.27 -8.26 -2.01
CA TYR A 23 -2.41 -6.82 -2.03
C TYR A 23 -3.38 -6.43 -3.13
N PRO A 24 -4.30 -5.51 -2.84
CA PRO A 24 -5.30 -5.13 -3.85
C PRO A 24 -4.77 -4.18 -4.93
N ILE A 25 -3.66 -3.51 -4.67
CA ILE A 25 -3.14 -2.51 -5.58
C ILE A 25 -1.71 -2.88 -5.95
N HIS A 26 -1.47 -3.01 -7.25
CA HIS A 26 -0.18 -3.46 -7.74
C HIS A 26 0.56 -2.41 -8.57
N LYS A 27 -0.07 -1.28 -8.80
CA LYS A 27 0.47 -0.25 -9.66
C LYS A 27 0.86 0.95 -8.84
N TYR A 28 2.05 1.48 -9.09
CA TYR A 28 2.58 2.60 -8.31
C TYR A 28 3.09 3.67 -9.23
N THR A 29 2.89 4.93 -8.87
CA THR A 29 3.44 6.06 -9.60
C THR A 29 4.16 6.97 -8.62
N CYS A 30 5.40 7.27 -8.90
CA CYS A 30 6.22 8.11 -8.05
C CYS A 30 6.77 9.26 -8.89
N PRO A 31 6.05 10.38 -8.94
CA PRO A 31 6.42 11.47 -9.84
C PRO A 31 7.76 12.10 -9.52
N LYS A 32 8.17 12.07 -8.26
CA LYS A 32 9.42 12.68 -7.87
C LYS A 32 10.62 12.00 -8.53
N THR A 33 10.50 10.74 -8.87
CA THR A 33 11.56 9.97 -9.48
C THR A 33 11.23 9.57 -10.91
N GLY A 34 10.43 10.39 -11.60
CA GLY A 34 10.17 10.18 -13.00
C GLY A 34 9.13 9.14 -13.33
N GLY A 35 8.32 8.78 -12.37
CA GLY A 35 7.26 7.79 -12.60
C GLY A 35 7.56 6.44 -12.01
N GLU A 36 8.82 6.04 -12.00
CA GLU A 36 9.21 4.78 -11.38
C GLU A 36 9.64 5.03 -9.95
N CYS A 37 9.24 4.14 -9.08
CA CYS A 37 9.52 4.31 -7.66
C CYS A 37 10.90 3.78 -7.33
N ASN A 38 11.65 4.54 -6.53
CA ASN A 38 12.95 4.10 -6.09
C ASN A 38 12.78 3.16 -4.89
N GLU A 39 13.89 2.75 -4.32
CA GLU A 39 13.88 1.76 -3.26
C GLU A 39 13.14 2.26 -2.02
N GLU A 40 13.40 3.50 -1.63
CA GLU A 40 12.73 4.06 -0.45
C GLU A 40 11.24 4.21 -0.69
N GLU A 41 10.86 4.64 -1.88
CA GLU A 41 9.44 4.78 -2.21
C GLU A 41 8.74 3.43 -2.20
N ARG A 42 9.42 2.40 -2.67
CA ARG A 42 8.84 1.06 -2.61
C ARG A 42 8.70 0.57 -1.18
N ALA A 43 9.63 0.96 -0.31
CA ALA A 43 9.49 0.64 1.11
C ALA A 43 8.28 1.33 1.72
N VAL A 44 8.02 2.57 1.29
CA VAL A 44 6.83 3.28 1.73
C VAL A 44 5.57 2.53 1.31
N ILE A 45 5.54 2.08 0.06
CA ILE A 45 4.40 1.33 -0.45
C ILE A 45 4.20 0.04 0.34
N LYS A 46 5.31 -0.63 0.70
CA LYS A 46 5.21 -1.85 1.46
C LYS A 46 4.58 -1.62 2.83
N LEU A 47 4.95 -0.54 3.49
CA LEU A 47 4.34 -0.20 4.77
C LEU A 47 2.84 0.01 4.61
N VAL A 48 2.44 0.71 3.57
CA VAL A 48 1.03 0.97 3.32
C VAL A 48 0.30 -0.34 3.05
N ASN A 49 0.86 -1.18 2.20
CA ASN A 49 0.23 -2.45 1.89
C ASN A 49 0.09 -3.33 3.11
N ASP A 50 1.16 -3.44 3.89
CA ASP A 50 1.12 -4.33 5.06
C ASP A 50 0.07 -3.89 6.06
N LYS A 51 -0.14 -2.60 6.20
CA LYS A 51 -1.06 -2.08 7.19
C LYS A 51 -2.48 -1.99 6.68
N TYR A 52 -2.68 -1.62 5.44
CA TYR A 52 -4.01 -1.24 4.96
C TYR A 52 -4.56 -2.10 3.83
N TRP A 53 -3.90 -3.21 3.50
CA TRP A 53 -4.33 -4.01 2.35
C TRP A 53 -5.78 -4.46 2.49
N LYS A 54 -6.18 -4.84 3.71
CA LYS A 54 -7.52 -5.37 3.89
C LYS A 54 -8.58 -4.30 3.74
N MET A 55 -8.31 -3.13 4.33
CA MET A 55 -9.25 -2.01 4.20
C MET A 55 -9.41 -1.61 2.74
N LEU A 56 -8.30 -1.53 2.03
CA LEU A 56 -8.34 -1.13 0.62
C LEU A 56 -9.02 -2.20 -0.22
N SER A 57 -8.76 -3.46 0.09
CA SER A 57 -9.40 -4.55 -0.62
C SER A 57 -10.91 -4.48 -0.46
N ASP A 58 -11.37 -4.22 0.77
CA ASP A 58 -12.80 -4.09 1.02
C ASP A 58 -13.39 -2.92 0.25
N ARG A 59 -12.68 -1.78 0.24
CA ARG A 59 -13.14 -0.62 -0.50
C ARG A 59 -13.30 -0.92 -1.98
N ILE A 60 -12.33 -1.60 -2.55
CA ILE A 60 -12.35 -1.92 -3.97
C ILE A 60 -13.49 -2.87 -4.28
N LYS A 61 -13.71 -3.84 -3.41
CA LYS A 61 -14.80 -4.80 -3.61
C LYS A 61 -16.17 -4.16 -3.50
N GLU A 62 -16.30 -3.17 -2.64
CA GLU A 62 -17.58 -2.52 -2.43
C GLU A 62 -17.98 -1.63 -3.59
N ASN A 63 -17.02 -1.26 -4.42
CA ASN A 63 -17.31 -0.32 -5.49
C ASN A 63 -16.79 -0.86 -6.80
N LYS A 64 -17.70 -1.31 -7.64
CA LYS A 64 -17.32 -1.93 -8.90
C LYS A 64 -16.67 -0.97 -9.89
N PHE A 65 -16.65 0.32 -9.60
CA PHE A 65 -15.95 1.26 -10.45
C PHE A 65 -14.44 1.17 -10.31
N TYR A 66 -13.94 0.59 -9.22
CA TYR A 66 -12.51 0.49 -8.99
C TYR A 66 -11.96 -0.73 -9.69
N LYS A 67 -11.48 -0.55 -10.91
CA LYS A 67 -10.97 -1.67 -11.70
C LYS A 67 -9.45 -1.70 -11.77
N TYR A 68 -8.82 -0.54 -11.84
CA TYR A 68 -7.38 -0.45 -11.99
C TYR A 68 -6.80 0.58 -11.03
N PRO A 69 -6.94 0.34 -9.73
CA PRO A 69 -6.45 1.29 -8.75
C PRO A 69 -4.92 1.34 -8.74
N TYR A 70 -4.40 2.45 -8.29
CA TYR A 70 -2.96 2.61 -8.21
C TYR A 70 -2.60 3.48 -7.02
N TYR A 71 -1.34 3.37 -6.59
CA TYR A 71 -0.80 4.26 -5.57
C TYR A 71 -0.07 5.41 -6.24
N PHE A 72 -0.25 6.58 -5.70
CA PHE A 72 0.48 7.77 -6.11
C PHE A 72 1.28 8.22 -4.89
N VAL A 73 2.60 8.24 -5.01
CA VAL A 73 3.47 8.48 -3.86
C VAL A 73 4.04 9.89 -3.95
N TYR A 74 3.70 10.70 -2.96
CA TYR A 74 4.18 12.07 -2.86
C TYR A 74 5.28 12.14 -1.80
N LYS A 75 6.39 12.77 -2.13
CA LYS A 75 7.41 13.04 -1.14
C LYS A 75 7.14 14.40 -0.52
N ASP A 76 7.00 14.44 0.78
CA ASP A 76 6.82 15.70 1.49
C ASP A 76 8.13 16.47 1.56
N ALA A 77 8.02 17.76 1.85
CA ALA A 77 9.19 18.58 2.04
C ALA A 77 10.00 18.13 3.25
N LYS A 78 9.32 17.59 4.24
CA LYS A 78 10.00 17.10 5.44
C LYS A 78 10.68 15.78 5.17
N GLU A 79 11.85 15.63 5.76
CA GLU A 79 12.61 14.41 5.62
C GLU A 79 11.81 13.24 6.13
N CYS A 80 11.90 12.10 5.44
CA CYS A 80 11.24 10.84 5.83
C CYS A 80 9.74 10.84 5.68
N LYS A 81 9.13 11.92 5.23
CA LYS A 81 7.67 11.98 5.17
C LYS A 81 7.17 11.81 3.76
N TYR A 82 6.14 10.99 3.63
CA TYR A 82 5.49 10.73 2.35
C TYR A 82 3.99 10.75 2.53
N THR A 83 3.29 11.01 1.46
CA THR A 83 1.83 10.84 1.42
C THR A 83 1.52 9.92 0.25
N VAL A 84 0.77 8.88 0.52
CA VAL A 84 0.40 7.92 -0.49
C VAL A 84 -1.09 8.02 -0.73
N GLY A 85 -1.46 8.26 -1.98
CA GLY A 85 -2.85 8.28 -2.37
C GLY A 85 -3.21 6.99 -3.06
N ALA A 86 -4.28 6.36 -2.63
CA ALA A 86 -4.85 5.22 -3.34
C ALA A 86 -5.91 5.79 -4.27
N LYS A 87 -5.72 5.61 -5.57
CA LYS A 87 -6.50 6.35 -6.56
C LYS A 87 -6.99 5.44 -7.67
N GLU A 88 -7.95 5.96 -8.41
CA GLU A 88 -8.45 5.33 -9.62
C GLU A 88 -8.79 6.44 -10.62
N ASP A 89 -8.33 6.29 -11.85
CA ASP A 89 -8.67 7.23 -12.91
C ASP A 89 -10.04 6.87 -13.47
N MET A 90 -10.95 7.84 -13.44
CA MET A 90 -12.24 7.72 -14.10
C MET A 90 -12.20 8.51 -15.39
N PRO A 91 -13.18 8.35 -16.26
CA PRO A 91 -13.11 9.03 -17.55
C PRO A 91 -12.96 10.54 -17.48
N THR A 92 -13.55 11.18 -16.45
CA THR A 92 -13.51 12.63 -16.37
C THR A 92 -12.81 13.17 -15.15
N HIS A 93 -12.35 12.30 -14.26
CA HIS A 93 -11.71 12.79 -13.02
C HIS A 93 -10.99 11.64 -12.35
N VAL A 94 -10.22 11.98 -11.31
CA VAL A 94 -9.50 11.01 -10.49
C VAL A 94 -10.24 10.88 -9.17
N VAL A 95 -10.48 9.65 -8.77
CA VAL A 95 -11.10 9.37 -7.48
C VAL A 95 -10.03 8.97 -6.49
N ASN A 96 -10.07 9.58 -5.31
CA ASN A 96 -9.14 9.25 -4.24
C ASN A 96 -9.86 8.39 -3.22
N MET A 97 -9.42 7.14 -3.11
CA MET A 97 -10.01 6.25 -2.13
C MET A 97 -9.54 6.57 -0.73
N GLU A 98 -8.25 6.83 -0.60
CA GLU A 98 -7.65 7.09 0.70
C GLU A 98 -6.36 7.87 0.54
N TRP A 99 -6.00 8.58 1.59
CA TRP A 99 -4.72 9.25 1.70
C TRP A 99 -4.04 8.74 2.95
N ILE A 100 -2.80 8.33 2.83
CA ILE A 100 -2.08 7.72 3.93
C ILE A 100 -0.76 8.44 4.12
N GLU A 101 -0.52 8.93 5.32
CA GLU A 101 0.74 9.57 5.66
C GLU A 101 1.71 8.53 6.19
N VAL A 102 2.95 8.61 5.71
CA VAL A 102 3.97 7.62 6.07
C VAL A 102 5.22 8.34 6.55
N ASP A 103 5.75 7.88 7.66
CA ASP A 103 7.07 8.27 8.13
C ASP A 103 7.97 7.06 7.98
N ILE A 104 8.84 7.08 6.96
CA ILE A 104 9.63 5.89 6.66
C ILE A 104 10.74 5.69 7.67
N CYS A 105 11.20 6.74 8.32
CA CYS A 105 12.22 6.62 9.35
C CYS A 105 11.69 5.97 10.60
N GLU A 106 10.49 6.35 11.01
CA GLU A 106 9.83 5.75 12.17
C GLU A 106 9.04 4.51 11.80
N LYS A 107 8.83 4.29 10.52
CA LYS A 107 8.05 3.17 10.01
C LYS A 107 6.62 3.21 10.54
N THR A 108 6.05 4.39 10.57
CA THR A 108 4.68 4.59 11.02
C THR A 108 3.82 5.10 9.89
N THR A 109 2.53 4.81 10.00
CA THR A 109 1.55 5.25 9.01
C THR A 109 0.32 5.75 9.72
N LYS A 110 -0.42 6.62 9.05
CA LYS A 110 -1.74 6.99 9.54
C LYS A 110 -2.59 7.47 8.40
N LEU A 111 -3.88 7.27 8.52
CA LEU A 111 -4.82 7.76 7.53
C LEU A 111 -4.94 9.25 7.67
N LYS A 112 -4.85 9.94 6.53
CA LYS A 112 -4.99 11.38 6.54
C LYS A 112 -6.47 11.69 6.48
N TYR A 113 -6.97 12.30 7.53
CA TYR A 113 -8.36 12.64 7.61
C TYR A 113 -8.66 13.87 6.78
N ARG A 114 -9.76 13.84 6.06
CA ARG A 114 -10.16 14.98 5.27
C ARG A 114 -11.57 15.38 5.65
N ASP A 115 -11.67 16.48 6.35
CA ASP A 115 -12.94 16.99 6.80
C ASP A 115 -13.89 17.19 5.64
N GLY A 116 -15.12 16.82 5.87
CA GLY A 116 -16.15 17.07 4.90
C GLY A 116 -16.14 16.12 3.72
N TYR A 117 -15.24 15.18 3.72
CA TYR A 117 -15.16 14.19 2.65
C TYR A 117 -15.55 12.87 3.19
N ARG A 118 -16.08 12.09 2.45
CA ARG A 118 -16.34 10.76 2.87
C ARG A 118 -17.62 10.30 2.44
#